data_d42ea0cfe57b2dab736727842b5e8dc8
#
_entry.id   d42ea0cfe57b2dab736727842b5e8dc8
#
_cell.length_a   1.000
_cell.length_b   1.000
_cell.length_c   1.000
_cell.angle_alpha   90.00
_cell.angle_beta   90.00
_cell.angle_gamma   90.00
#
_symmetry.space_group_name_H-M   'P 1'
#
loop_
_entity.id
_entity.type
_entity.pdbx_description
1 polymer ?
#
loop_
_entity_poly.entity_id
_entity_poly.type
_entity_poly.pdbx_seq_one_letter_code
_entity_poly.pdbx_strand_id
1 'polypeptide(L)'
;MIRFSFVPGTMPKLLRSAVLVAGAWCAGTAAAAQQSASPQTVEQQQIQALQNQLAAVQAQMKQLADQNQALQQKELDLERQFAQVSPSTRPSLAAQPPASAATSTVAAAANLRLWGYGELYYTRPTRDPNRAQADLARAVFGIGYSFDSRTEFNSEFEVEHAVSSASDVGEFEVEQFYVDRQLANAVTLRAGLFLMPFGLLNEHHEPTNFYGVQRNFVETLIIPSTWREGGFNVHGDTDAGFSWNAGLTTGFDLSKWDYAPEFPQYATALDLEDSDSAPLQATHQELALANAHDLSQYVALGYYGVPGLSLGAAISSGKAVKVPAPPNAPIPGDQRVTLWEAHARWTPGKFDLSTLYAHGSIGNLAVANASNPGSANPIPSNFYGYFAQAAYGLWEHGDYRLAPFARWERYDMGARYAGTTGPEIPSGLVPLSGTPGDYGYWPRNQDRVWTVGANFYTTPHVVFKADYQWFDLNSDFNRFDLGLGLNF
;
A
#
# COMPACT_ATOMS: atom_id res chain seq x y z
N MET A 1 4.61 0.16 -5.03
CA MET A 1 5.19 0.44 -6.37
C MET A 1 4.07 0.78 -7.33
N ILE A 2 3.78 2.05 -7.52
CA ILE A 2 2.74 2.48 -8.48
C ILE A 2 3.37 2.39 -9.86
N ARG A 3 2.99 1.40 -10.65
CA ARG A 3 3.26 1.40 -12.08
C ARG A 3 2.37 2.46 -12.74
N PHE A 4 2.98 3.50 -13.26
CA PHE A 4 2.29 4.38 -14.20
C PHE A 4 1.91 3.57 -15.45
N SER A 5 0.69 3.10 -15.51
CA SER A 5 0.08 2.64 -16.76
C SER A 5 -0.11 3.86 -17.65
N PHE A 6 0.77 4.01 -18.64
CA PHE A 6 0.63 5.03 -19.67
C PHE A 6 -0.65 4.77 -20.47
N VAL A 7 -1.67 5.55 -20.20
CA VAL A 7 -2.84 5.67 -21.08
C VAL A 7 -2.39 6.41 -22.34
N PRO A 8 -2.58 5.90 -23.56
CA PRO A 8 -2.08 6.51 -24.81
C PRO A 8 -2.79 7.81 -25.22
N GLY A 9 -3.28 8.59 -24.28
CA GLY A 9 -4.06 9.80 -24.56
C GLY A 9 -3.48 11.13 -24.09
N THR A 10 -2.48 11.14 -23.23
CA THR A 10 -2.04 12.38 -22.53
C THR A 10 -0.59 12.78 -22.71
N MET A 11 0.15 12.21 -23.66
CA MET A 11 1.50 12.69 -23.97
C MET A 11 1.46 14.09 -24.59
N PRO A 12 2.23 15.06 -24.10
CA PRO A 12 2.41 16.35 -24.73
C PRO A 12 2.96 16.15 -26.16
N LYS A 13 2.49 16.96 -27.10
CA LYS A 13 2.82 16.88 -28.53
C LYS A 13 4.33 16.84 -28.87
N LEU A 14 5.19 17.15 -27.92
CA LEU A 14 6.66 17.15 -28.08
C LEU A 14 7.32 15.75 -28.00
N LEU A 15 6.68 14.75 -27.40
CA LEU A 15 7.24 13.38 -27.38
C LEU A 15 6.78 12.50 -28.55
N ARG A 16 5.77 12.93 -29.32
CA ARG A 16 5.29 12.15 -30.49
C ARG A 16 6.26 12.10 -31.68
N SER A 17 7.22 13.02 -31.74
CA SER A 17 8.19 13.06 -32.84
C SER A 17 9.38 12.11 -32.68
N ALA A 18 9.64 11.59 -31.50
CA ALA A 18 10.77 10.70 -31.23
C ALA A 18 10.45 9.21 -31.44
N VAL A 19 9.17 8.81 -31.40
CA VAL A 19 8.76 7.38 -31.50
C VAL A 19 8.48 6.93 -32.96
N LEU A 20 8.38 7.85 -33.91
CA LEU A 20 8.05 7.55 -35.30
C LEU A 20 9.24 7.19 -36.21
N VAL A 21 10.46 7.14 -35.70
CA VAL A 21 11.66 6.76 -36.49
C VAL A 21 12.06 5.28 -36.33
N ALA A 22 11.51 4.57 -35.34
CA ALA A 22 11.84 3.16 -35.10
C ALA A 22 10.88 2.12 -35.76
N GLY A 23 9.82 2.55 -36.43
CA GLY A 23 8.73 1.67 -36.91
C GLY A 23 8.66 1.38 -38.40
N ALA A 24 9.64 1.75 -39.23
CA ALA A 24 9.58 1.61 -40.67
C ALA A 24 10.68 0.75 -41.27
N TRP A 25 10.79 -0.49 -40.81
CA TRP A 25 11.65 -1.48 -41.47
C TRP A 25 11.02 -2.88 -41.42
N CYS A 26 10.00 -3.08 -42.24
CA CYS A 26 9.66 -4.40 -42.79
C CYS A 26 8.47 -4.26 -43.75
N ALA A 27 8.71 -3.99 -45.01
CA ALA A 27 8.02 -4.56 -46.19
C ALA A 27 8.45 -3.82 -47.47
N GLY A 28 9.02 -4.55 -48.38
CA GLY A 28 9.23 -4.07 -49.75
C GLY A 28 10.47 -4.66 -50.42
N THR A 29 10.42 -5.93 -50.83
CA THR A 29 11.36 -6.51 -51.77
C THR A 29 11.03 -6.01 -53.17
N ALA A 30 11.90 -5.16 -53.72
CA ALA A 30 12.04 -4.99 -55.17
C ALA A 30 13.55 -4.82 -55.48
N ALA A 31 14.06 -5.68 -56.33
CA ALA A 31 15.45 -5.76 -56.70
C ALA A 31 15.91 -4.50 -57.44
N ALA A 32 16.95 -3.86 -56.95
CA ALA A 32 17.84 -3.00 -57.72
C ALA A 32 19.23 -3.05 -57.10
N ALA A 33 20.23 -3.12 -57.93
CA ALA A 33 21.62 -3.38 -57.70
C ALA A 33 22.22 -2.83 -56.39
N GLN A 34 22.70 -3.72 -55.53
CA GLN A 34 23.53 -3.40 -54.37
C GLN A 34 24.91 -2.96 -54.79
N GLN A 35 25.19 -1.66 -54.67
CA GLN A 35 26.56 -1.23 -54.38
C GLN A 35 26.77 -1.44 -52.87
N SER A 36 27.62 -2.39 -52.53
CA SER A 36 28.01 -2.69 -51.14
C SER A 36 28.76 -1.47 -50.55
N ALA A 37 28.09 -0.72 -49.68
CA ALA A 37 28.76 0.24 -48.83
C ALA A 37 29.76 -0.51 -47.92
N SER A 38 30.98 -0.03 -47.87
CA SER A 38 32.04 -0.63 -47.04
C SER A 38 31.65 -0.52 -45.55
N PRO A 39 32.06 -1.51 -44.68
CA PRO A 39 31.76 -1.48 -43.25
C PRO A 39 32.14 -0.15 -42.56
N GLN A 40 33.15 0.54 -43.01
CA GLN A 40 33.60 1.84 -42.51
C GLN A 40 32.59 2.98 -42.71
N THR A 41 31.73 2.92 -43.72
CA THR A 41 30.68 3.95 -43.95
C THR A 41 29.49 3.80 -42.98
N VAL A 42 29.14 2.59 -42.58
CA VAL A 42 28.05 2.32 -41.63
C VAL A 42 28.47 2.75 -40.23
N GLU A 43 29.69 2.47 -39.82
CA GLU A 43 30.24 2.87 -38.52
C GLU A 43 30.37 4.40 -38.41
N GLN A 44 30.79 5.09 -39.47
CA GLN A 44 30.82 6.56 -39.53
C GLN A 44 29.42 7.18 -39.43
N GLN A 45 28.41 6.58 -40.05
CA GLN A 45 27.01 7.03 -39.92
C GLN A 45 26.46 6.84 -38.51
N GLN A 46 26.78 5.73 -37.83
CA GLN A 46 26.39 5.48 -36.44
C GLN A 46 27.08 6.47 -35.47
N ILE A 47 28.36 6.73 -35.65
CA ILE A 47 29.11 7.74 -34.86
C ILE A 47 28.50 9.12 -35.05
N GLN A 48 28.15 9.52 -36.25
CA GLN A 48 27.52 10.81 -36.52
C GLN A 48 26.12 10.91 -35.90
N ALA A 49 25.33 9.82 -35.93
CA ALA A 49 24.02 9.76 -35.29
C ALA A 49 24.12 9.90 -33.75
N LEU A 50 25.08 9.21 -33.12
CA LEU A 50 25.38 9.31 -31.71
C LEU A 50 25.85 10.71 -31.31
N GLN A 51 26.68 11.35 -32.11
CA GLN A 51 27.13 12.74 -31.88
C GLN A 51 25.98 13.72 -31.96
N ASN A 52 25.04 13.52 -32.89
CA ASN A 52 23.83 14.36 -32.99
C ASN A 52 22.89 14.15 -31.79
N GLN A 53 22.75 12.92 -31.31
CA GLN A 53 21.97 12.63 -30.09
C GLN A 53 22.62 13.26 -28.85
N LEU A 54 23.94 13.14 -28.73
CA LEU A 54 24.69 13.77 -27.62
C LEU A 54 24.52 15.29 -27.61
N ALA A 55 24.61 15.93 -28.78
CA ALA A 55 24.39 17.38 -28.91
C ALA A 55 22.94 17.78 -28.52
N ALA A 56 21.94 16.95 -28.88
CA ALA A 56 20.54 17.19 -28.49
C ALA A 56 20.34 17.07 -26.98
N VAL A 57 20.92 16.06 -26.35
CA VAL A 57 20.87 15.88 -24.89
C VAL A 57 21.58 17.04 -24.17
N GLN A 58 22.74 17.47 -24.65
CA GLN A 58 23.45 18.62 -24.08
C GLN A 58 22.62 19.91 -24.18
N ALA A 59 21.91 20.12 -25.28
CA ALA A 59 21.02 21.27 -25.45
C ALA A 59 19.83 21.22 -24.46
N GLN A 60 19.26 20.04 -24.25
CA GLN A 60 18.18 19.83 -23.24
C GLN A 60 18.68 20.07 -21.81
N MET A 61 19.85 19.56 -21.47
CA MET A 61 20.46 19.80 -20.14
C MET A 61 20.72 21.30 -19.89
N LYS A 62 21.17 22.01 -20.91
CA LYS A 62 21.35 23.45 -20.80
C LYS A 62 20.02 24.20 -20.59
N GLN A 63 18.99 23.82 -21.33
CA GLN A 63 17.64 24.38 -21.17
C GLN A 63 17.06 24.12 -19.76
N LEU A 64 17.26 22.91 -19.20
CA LEU A 64 16.88 22.57 -17.84
C LEU A 64 17.65 23.40 -16.79
N ALA A 65 18.96 23.61 -16.99
CA ALA A 65 19.77 24.42 -16.12
C ALA A 65 19.29 25.87 -16.12
N ASP A 66 18.98 26.44 -17.28
CA ASP A 66 18.45 27.81 -17.42
C ASP A 66 17.06 27.94 -16.76
N GLN A 67 16.20 26.93 -16.87
CA GLN A 67 14.89 26.88 -16.18
C GLN A 67 15.05 26.80 -14.65
N ASN A 68 15.99 26.02 -14.14
CA ASN A 68 16.27 25.94 -12.72
C ASN A 68 16.79 27.24 -12.15
N GLN A 69 17.68 27.92 -12.88
CA GLN A 69 18.13 29.26 -12.46
C GLN A 69 16.99 30.27 -12.42
N ALA A 70 16.08 30.24 -13.39
CA ALA A 70 14.92 31.12 -13.42
C ALA A 70 13.94 30.84 -12.27
N LEU A 71 13.80 29.57 -11.85
CA LEU A 71 12.99 29.17 -10.69
C LEU A 71 13.62 29.63 -9.38
N GLN A 72 14.93 29.46 -9.21
CA GLN A 72 15.66 29.95 -8.03
C GLN A 72 15.58 31.46 -7.89
N GLN A 73 15.65 32.19 -9.00
CA GLN A 73 15.46 33.64 -8.97
C GLN A 73 14.05 34.05 -8.54
N LYS A 74 13.03 33.34 -9.02
CA LYS A 74 11.64 33.56 -8.58
C LYS A 74 11.43 33.26 -7.10
N GLU A 75 12.08 32.24 -6.58
CA GLU A 75 12.04 31.87 -5.16
C GLU A 75 12.67 32.97 -4.31
N LEU A 76 13.86 33.47 -4.69
CA LEU A 76 14.52 34.60 -4.01
C LEU A 76 13.71 35.90 -4.08
N ASP A 77 13.00 36.14 -5.18
CA ASP A 77 12.14 37.31 -5.30
C ASP A 77 10.87 37.19 -4.45
N LEU A 78 10.30 35.98 -4.35
CA LEU A 78 9.22 35.70 -3.42
C LEU A 78 9.66 35.85 -1.96
N GLU A 79 10.83 35.34 -1.58
CA GLU A 79 11.38 35.53 -0.23
C GLU A 79 11.59 37.02 0.10
N ARG A 80 12.09 37.80 -0.87
CA ARG A 80 12.23 39.27 -0.71
C ARG A 80 10.88 39.95 -0.57
N GLN A 81 9.86 39.52 -1.30
CA GLN A 81 8.51 40.06 -1.16
C GLN A 81 7.91 39.73 0.20
N PHE A 82 8.10 38.49 0.69
CA PHE A 82 7.70 38.11 2.05
C PHE A 82 8.47 38.84 3.13
N ALA A 83 9.78 39.10 2.95
CA ALA A 83 10.61 39.87 3.88
C ALA A 83 10.24 41.37 3.91
N GLN A 84 9.67 41.90 2.83
CA GLN A 84 9.21 43.31 2.75
C GLN A 84 7.81 43.51 3.35
N VAL A 85 7.06 42.43 3.61
CA VAL A 85 5.84 42.49 4.42
C VAL A 85 6.19 42.41 5.90
N SER A 86 7.11 43.27 6.36
CA SER A 86 7.37 43.45 7.79
C SER A 86 6.30 44.33 8.43
N PRO A 87 5.88 44.02 9.65
CA PRO A 87 4.87 44.80 10.37
C PRO A 87 5.46 46.08 10.94
N SER A 88 5.52 47.11 10.16
CA SER A 88 5.80 48.44 10.68
C SER A 88 4.75 49.42 10.20
N THR A 89 3.68 49.50 10.94
CA THR A 89 3.04 50.78 11.33
C THR A 89 2.19 50.51 12.57
N ARG A 90 2.72 50.84 13.72
CA ARG A 90 1.87 51.16 14.87
C ARG A 90 1.27 52.55 14.62
N PRO A 91 -0.01 52.69 14.49
CA PRO A 91 -0.71 53.90 14.90
C PRO A 91 -1.07 53.74 16.37
N SER A 92 -0.65 54.77 17.12
CA SER A 92 -1.03 55.01 18.50
C SER A 92 -2.54 55.23 18.59
N LEU A 93 -3.14 54.65 19.65
CA LEU A 93 -4.34 55.04 20.34
C LEU A 93 -5.73 54.91 19.66
N ALA A 94 -6.54 54.10 20.35
CA ALA A 94 -8.01 54.16 20.47
C ALA A 94 -8.83 53.62 19.27
N ALA A 95 -8.88 52.32 19.16
CA ALA A 95 -10.15 51.60 18.93
C ALA A 95 -9.95 50.17 19.45
N GLN A 96 -10.78 49.74 20.40
CA GLN A 96 -10.88 48.34 20.82
C GLN A 96 -11.10 47.50 19.57
N PRO A 97 -10.26 46.48 19.32
CA PRO A 97 -10.62 45.47 18.27
C PRO A 97 -11.86 44.72 18.75
N PRO A 98 -12.78 44.39 17.85
CA PRO A 98 -13.91 43.58 18.24
C PRO A 98 -13.35 42.25 18.80
N ALA A 99 -13.84 41.86 19.98
CA ALA A 99 -13.46 40.68 20.76
C ALA A 99 -13.69 39.33 20.02
N SER A 100 -14.05 39.38 18.75
CA SER A 100 -14.43 38.23 17.91
C SER A 100 -13.24 37.49 17.27
N ALA A 101 -12.10 38.17 16.97
CA ALA A 101 -11.02 37.51 16.25
C ALA A 101 -10.06 36.72 17.14
N ALA A 102 -9.83 37.18 18.39
CA ALA A 102 -8.98 36.45 19.35
C ALA A 102 -9.74 35.23 19.93
N THR A 103 -11.07 35.35 20.08
CA THR A 103 -11.91 34.25 20.56
C THR A 103 -12.04 33.14 19.51
N SER A 104 -12.04 33.48 18.21
CA SER A 104 -12.12 32.49 17.13
C SER A 104 -10.82 31.70 16.94
N THR A 105 -9.63 32.30 17.16
CA THR A 105 -8.34 31.57 17.06
C THR A 105 -8.13 30.63 18.24
N VAL A 106 -8.52 31.00 19.47
CA VAL A 106 -8.43 30.12 20.64
C VAL A 106 -9.47 28.98 20.54
N ALA A 107 -10.70 29.29 20.08
CA ALA A 107 -11.73 28.26 19.85
C ALA A 107 -11.35 27.31 18.71
N ALA A 108 -10.71 27.80 17.63
CA ALA A 108 -10.24 26.95 16.54
C ALA A 108 -9.10 26.02 17.00
N ALA A 109 -8.19 26.49 17.85
CA ALA A 109 -7.12 25.66 18.40
C ALA A 109 -7.65 24.58 19.37
N ALA A 110 -8.74 24.86 20.09
CA ALA A 110 -9.37 23.88 20.99
C ALA A 110 -10.09 22.74 20.24
N ASN A 111 -10.44 22.96 18.97
CA ASN A 111 -11.14 21.97 18.14
C ASN A 111 -10.18 21.17 17.23
N LEU A 112 -8.88 21.54 17.17
CA LEU A 112 -7.87 20.87 16.39
C LEU A 112 -7.23 19.74 17.19
N ARG A 113 -7.09 18.57 16.58
CA ARG A 113 -6.32 17.42 17.09
C ARG A 113 -5.22 17.08 16.11
N LEU A 114 -4.06 16.76 16.65
CA LEU A 114 -2.91 16.27 15.88
C LEU A 114 -2.44 14.97 16.50
N TRP A 115 -2.11 14.02 15.68
CA TRP A 115 -1.50 12.75 16.08
C TRP A 115 -0.56 12.27 15.00
N GLY A 116 0.21 11.27 15.30
CA GLY A 116 1.06 10.65 14.30
C GLY A 116 1.74 9.40 14.83
N TYR A 117 2.27 8.64 13.90
CA TYR A 117 3.06 7.46 14.20
C TYR A 117 4.06 7.21 13.08
N GLY A 118 5.00 6.35 13.35
CA GLY A 118 5.97 5.94 12.34
C GLY A 118 6.80 4.78 12.80
N GLU A 119 7.42 4.14 11.84
CA GLU A 119 8.30 3.01 12.09
C GLU A 119 9.45 2.95 11.11
N LEU A 120 10.58 2.52 11.64
CA LEU A 120 11.73 2.14 10.85
C LEU A 120 12.18 0.76 11.26
N TYR A 121 12.75 0.05 10.30
CA TYR A 121 13.27 -1.29 10.55
C TYR A 121 14.57 -1.57 9.81
N TYR A 122 15.22 -2.60 10.28
CA TYR A 122 16.31 -3.28 9.63
C TYR A 122 15.90 -4.74 9.45
N THR A 123 15.99 -5.26 8.23
CA THR A 123 15.74 -6.65 7.90
C THR A 123 16.96 -7.29 7.27
N ARG A 124 17.22 -8.56 7.62
CA ARG A 124 18.37 -9.30 7.10
C ARG A 124 17.99 -10.72 6.77
N PRO A 125 17.83 -11.05 5.46
CA PRO A 125 17.68 -12.44 5.02
C PRO A 125 18.88 -13.29 5.44
N THR A 126 18.64 -14.47 6.01
CA THR A 126 19.71 -15.31 6.56
C THR A 126 20.50 -16.05 5.48
N ARG A 127 19.88 -16.36 4.36
CA ARG A 127 20.56 -17.02 3.21
C ARG A 127 21.32 -16.05 2.33
N ASP A 128 20.90 -14.78 2.28
CA ASP A 128 21.59 -13.74 1.53
C ASP A 128 21.77 -12.45 2.36
N PRO A 129 22.76 -12.42 3.25
CA PRO A 129 23.01 -11.26 4.10
C PRO A 129 23.34 -9.96 3.34
N ASN A 130 23.73 -10.05 2.07
CA ASN A 130 24.03 -8.87 1.25
C ASN A 130 22.76 -8.10 0.87
N ARG A 131 21.59 -8.70 1.07
CA ARG A 131 20.28 -8.10 0.86
C ARG A 131 19.67 -7.49 2.13
N ALA A 132 20.51 -7.28 3.15
CA ALA A 132 20.07 -6.55 4.34
C ALA A 132 19.67 -5.13 3.97
N GLN A 133 18.51 -4.71 4.46
CA GLN A 133 17.92 -3.39 4.20
C GLN A 133 17.64 -2.67 5.51
N ALA A 134 17.70 -1.37 5.48
CA ALA A 134 17.20 -0.50 6.54
C ALA A 134 16.27 0.53 5.89
N ASP A 135 15.12 0.74 6.50
CA ASP A 135 14.07 1.56 5.92
C ASP A 135 13.35 2.40 6.98
N LEU A 136 13.00 3.62 6.63
CA LEU A 136 11.92 4.36 7.26
C LEU A 136 10.63 3.93 6.57
N ALA A 137 10.00 2.85 7.06
CA ALA A 137 8.88 2.24 6.38
C ALA A 137 7.76 3.25 6.16
N ARG A 138 7.44 4.02 7.20
CA ARG A 138 6.42 5.05 7.11
C ARG A 138 6.51 6.09 8.22
N ALA A 139 6.02 7.29 7.89
CA ALA A 139 5.75 8.36 8.82
C ALA A 139 4.35 8.93 8.53
N VAL A 140 3.43 8.80 9.48
CA VAL A 140 2.03 9.18 9.34
C VAL A 140 1.70 10.37 10.21
N PHE A 141 0.95 11.32 9.66
CA PHE A 141 0.51 12.54 10.33
C PHE A 141 -1.00 12.69 10.21
N GLY A 142 -1.68 12.73 11.35
CA GLY A 142 -3.12 12.87 11.43
C GLY A 142 -3.54 14.28 11.82
N ILE A 143 -4.63 14.74 11.23
CA ILE A 143 -5.27 16.01 11.54
C ILE A 143 -6.77 15.78 11.71
N GLY A 144 -7.29 16.10 12.89
CA GLY A 144 -8.72 16.08 13.19
C GLY A 144 -9.23 17.48 13.51
N TYR A 145 -10.48 17.76 13.14
CA TYR A 145 -11.13 19.02 13.46
C TYR A 145 -12.60 18.82 13.81
N SER A 146 -13.00 19.28 15.01
CA SER A 146 -14.39 19.24 15.45
C SER A 146 -15.10 20.51 15.01
N PHE A 147 -16.02 20.43 14.04
CA PHE A 147 -16.83 21.57 13.57
C PHE A 147 -17.86 21.98 14.61
N ASP A 148 -18.48 20.99 15.24
CA ASP A 148 -19.44 21.14 16.34
C ASP A 148 -19.40 19.88 17.22
N SER A 149 -20.28 19.78 18.23
CA SER A 149 -20.31 18.65 19.16
C SER A 149 -20.70 17.30 18.54
N ARG A 150 -21.03 17.26 17.24
CA ARG A 150 -21.53 16.09 16.53
C ARG A 150 -20.86 15.88 15.17
N THR A 151 -20.07 16.83 14.69
CA THR A 151 -19.45 16.76 13.37
C THR A 151 -17.95 16.88 13.50
N GLU A 152 -17.25 15.88 13.04
CA GLU A 152 -15.80 15.76 13.10
C GLU A 152 -15.23 15.46 11.72
N PHE A 153 -14.11 16.10 11.39
CA PHE A 153 -13.26 15.76 10.28
C PHE A 153 -12.04 15.01 10.79
N ASN A 154 -11.62 13.98 10.08
CA ASN A 154 -10.38 13.24 10.33
C ASN A 154 -9.65 13.00 9.01
N SER A 155 -8.32 13.11 9.06
CA SER A 155 -7.44 12.83 7.94
C SER A 155 -6.11 12.28 8.41
N GLU A 156 -5.51 11.40 7.62
CA GLU A 156 -4.15 10.89 7.79
C GLU A 156 -3.41 10.94 6.47
N PHE A 157 -2.15 11.35 6.56
CA PHE A 157 -1.21 11.50 5.45
C PHE A 157 0.02 10.66 5.75
N GLU A 158 0.42 9.84 4.82
CA GLU A 158 1.55 8.93 4.95
C GLU A 158 2.68 9.30 4.01
N VAL A 159 3.90 9.17 4.50
CA VAL A 159 5.14 9.20 3.73
C VAL A 159 5.82 7.86 3.88
N GLU A 160 6.00 7.11 2.80
CA GLU A 160 6.69 5.83 2.78
C GLU A 160 8.11 5.94 2.25
N HIS A 161 9.00 5.08 2.76
CA HIS A 161 10.38 4.90 2.31
C HIS A 161 11.21 6.18 2.25
N ALA A 162 10.96 7.15 3.18
CA ALA A 162 11.70 8.42 3.25
C ALA A 162 11.82 9.11 1.88
N VAL A 163 10.73 9.32 1.18
CA VAL A 163 10.68 9.94 -0.16
C VAL A 163 11.49 11.21 -0.19
N SER A 164 12.46 11.32 -1.09
CA SER A 164 13.29 12.51 -1.28
C SER A 164 13.15 13.11 -2.69
N SER A 165 12.70 12.33 -3.66
CA SER A 165 12.47 12.77 -5.04
C SER A 165 11.39 11.94 -5.74
N ALA A 166 10.90 12.42 -6.87
CA ALA A 166 9.91 11.71 -7.68
C ALA A 166 10.44 10.40 -8.32
N SER A 167 11.72 10.09 -8.18
CA SER A 167 12.35 8.86 -8.65
C SER A 167 12.65 7.87 -7.53
N ASP A 168 12.34 8.22 -6.28
CA ASP A 168 12.49 7.31 -5.14
C ASP A 168 11.40 6.24 -5.14
N VAL A 169 11.66 5.16 -4.41
CA VAL A 169 10.74 4.02 -4.32
C VAL A 169 9.52 4.32 -3.43
N GLY A 170 9.61 5.33 -2.56
CA GLY A 170 8.55 5.71 -1.65
C GLY A 170 7.46 6.57 -2.30
N GLU A 171 6.39 6.77 -1.56
CA GLU A 171 5.27 7.60 -1.99
C GLU A 171 4.73 8.48 -0.85
N PHE A 172 3.93 9.45 -1.23
CA PHE A 172 3.13 10.27 -0.32
C PHE A 172 1.66 10.07 -0.67
N GLU A 173 0.87 9.68 0.32
CA GLU A 173 -0.53 9.37 0.11
C GLU A 173 -1.46 9.88 1.20
N VAL A 174 -2.76 9.79 0.94
CA VAL A 174 -3.84 10.07 1.88
C VAL A 174 -4.44 8.74 2.32
N GLU A 175 -4.17 8.32 3.56
CA GLU A 175 -4.75 7.10 4.11
C GLU A 175 -6.21 7.28 4.50
N GLN A 176 -6.53 8.42 5.11
CA GLN A 176 -7.89 8.72 5.56
C GLN A 176 -8.25 10.17 5.26
N PHE A 177 -9.49 10.40 4.85
CA PHE A 177 -10.05 11.74 4.67
C PHE A 177 -11.58 11.65 4.72
N TYR A 178 -12.16 11.82 5.90
CA TYR A 178 -13.59 11.63 6.08
C TYR A 178 -14.20 12.60 7.10
N VAL A 179 -15.53 12.68 7.06
CA VAL A 179 -16.34 13.40 8.05
C VAL A 179 -17.25 12.40 8.74
N ASP A 180 -17.26 12.46 10.07
CA ASP A 180 -18.23 11.80 10.93
C ASP A 180 -19.31 12.78 11.37
N ARG A 181 -20.57 12.33 11.30
CA ARG A 181 -21.74 13.05 11.82
C ARG A 181 -22.53 12.16 12.76
N GLN A 182 -22.53 12.47 14.05
CA GLN A 182 -23.38 11.79 15.02
C GLN A 182 -24.85 12.10 14.74
N LEU A 183 -25.63 11.09 14.39
CA LEU A 183 -27.07 11.19 14.13
C LEU A 183 -27.89 10.96 15.40
N ALA A 184 -27.45 10.01 16.23
CA ALA A 184 -28.06 9.66 17.52
C ALA A 184 -26.94 9.17 18.47
N ASN A 185 -27.25 8.91 19.74
CA ASN A 185 -26.24 8.51 20.74
C ASN A 185 -25.42 7.28 20.37
N ALA A 186 -26.00 6.34 19.62
CA ALA A 186 -25.34 5.10 19.22
C ALA A 186 -25.24 4.95 17.68
N VAL A 187 -25.39 6.07 16.94
CA VAL A 187 -25.40 6.04 15.48
C VAL A 187 -24.62 7.22 14.91
N THR A 188 -23.54 6.93 14.22
CA THR A 188 -22.72 7.91 13.49
C THR A 188 -22.73 7.57 12.01
N LEU A 189 -22.89 8.57 11.17
CA LEU A 189 -22.70 8.50 9.72
C LEU A 189 -21.28 8.98 9.39
N ARG A 190 -20.54 8.17 8.65
CA ARG A 190 -19.21 8.51 8.10
C ARG A 190 -19.32 8.61 6.59
N ALA A 191 -18.63 9.60 6.01
CA ALA A 191 -18.52 9.76 4.57
C ALA A 191 -17.12 10.27 4.18
N GLY A 192 -16.49 9.64 3.20
CA GLY A 192 -15.16 9.99 2.70
C GLY A 192 -14.31 8.78 2.37
N LEU A 193 -12.99 8.92 2.46
CA LEU A 193 -11.99 7.86 2.40
C LEU A 193 -11.70 7.40 3.83
N PHE A 194 -11.90 6.12 4.12
CA PHE A 194 -11.72 5.58 5.47
C PHE A 194 -11.22 4.14 5.44
N LEU A 195 -10.54 3.73 6.51
CA LEU A 195 -10.09 2.35 6.71
C LEU A 195 -11.29 1.42 6.85
N MET A 196 -11.19 0.26 6.22
CA MET A 196 -12.21 -0.77 6.30
C MET A 196 -12.12 -1.50 7.64
N PRO A 197 -13.25 -1.73 8.35
CA PRO A 197 -13.24 -2.36 9.68
C PRO A 197 -13.09 -3.90 9.56
N PHE A 198 -11.90 -4.33 9.12
CA PHE A 198 -11.55 -5.73 8.89
C PHE A 198 -10.31 -6.10 9.68
N GLY A 199 -10.35 -7.26 10.34
CA GLY A 199 -9.23 -7.76 11.12
C GLY A 199 -8.97 -7.03 12.43
N LEU A 200 -7.80 -7.27 12.99
CA LEU A 200 -7.34 -6.69 14.26
C LEU A 200 -6.52 -5.43 14.05
N LEU A 201 -5.87 -5.29 12.88
CA LEU A 201 -4.87 -4.25 12.64
C LEU A 201 -5.33 -3.17 11.67
N ASN A 202 -6.26 -3.42 10.75
CA ASN A 202 -6.52 -2.46 9.68
C ASN A 202 -6.92 -1.06 10.17
N GLU A 203 -7.74 -0.96 11.24
CA GLU A 203 -8.08 0.32 11.87
C GLU A 203 -7.12 0.72 13.01
N HIS A 204 -6.16 -0.14 13.39
CA HIS A 204 -5.26 0.02 14.55
C HIS A 204 -3.84 -0.45 14.23
N HIS A 205 -3.32 -0.02 13.09
CA HIS A 205 -2.06 -0.51 12.54
C HIS A 205 -0.82 0.29 12.97
N GLU A 206 -0.97 1.15 13.97
CA GLU A 206 0.18 1.84 14.56
C GLU A 206 1.18 0.82 15.13
N PRO A 207 2.49 1.07 15.00
CA PRO A 207 3.50 0.08 15.32
C PRO A 207 3.55 -0.32 16.80
N THR A 208 2.94 0.44 17.68
CA THR A 208 2.82 0.11 19.11
C THR A 208 1.72 -0.92 19.40
N ASN A 209 0.81 -1.18 18.46
CA ASN A 209 -0.38 -2.02 18.63
C ASN A 209 -0.19 -3.48 18.26
N PHE A 210 0.92 -3.85 17.60
CA PHE A 210 1.19 -5.22 17.19
C PHE A 210 2.57 -5.71 17.61
N TYR A 211 2.72 -7.03 17.69
CA TYR A 211 3.98 -7.69 18.02
C TYR A 211 4.75 -8.05 16.75
N GLY A 212 6.08 -7.94 16.84
CA GLY A 212 6.99 -8.15 15.73
C GLY A 212 7.25 -6.88 14.92
N VAL A 213 8.27 -6.93 14.10
CA VAL A 213 8.70 -5.81 13.25
C VAL A 213 7.67 -5.64 12.13
N GLN A 214 7.29 -6.75 11.50
CA GLN A 214 6.30 -6.76 10.44
C GLN A 214 4.91 -7.17 10.96
N ARG A 215 3.86 -6.67 10.30
CA ARG A 215 2.48 -7.13 10.49
C ARG A 215 2.38 -8.63 10.19
N ASN A 216 1.27 -9.27 10.53
CA ASN A 216 1.04 -10.65 10.13
C ASN A 216 0.64 -10.72 8.64
N PHE A 217 1.04 -11.80 7.96
CA PHE A 217 0.79 -11.98 6.53
C PHE A 217 -0.69 -12.15 6.17
N VAL A 218 -1.55 -12.50 7.11
CA VAL A 218 -2.99 -12.60 6.85
C VAL A 218 -3.61 -11.22 6.67
N GLU A 219 -3.17 -10.23 7.47
CA GLU A 219 -3.63 -8.85 7.42
C GLU A 219 -2.78 -7.95 6.49
N THR A 220 -2.02 -8.56 5.57
CA THR A 220 -1.31 -7.87 4.49
C THR A 220 -1.55 -8.52 3.14
N LEU A 221 -1.65 -9.87 3.07
CA LEU A 221 -1.78 -10.61 1.82
C LEU A 221 -3.21 -11.07 1.51
N ILE A 222 -4.01 -11.33 2.54
CA ILE A 222 -5.40 -11.83 2.40
C ILE A 222 -6.41 -10.70 2.63
N ILE A 223 -6.25 -9.94 3.70
CA ILE A 223 -6.85 -8.62 3.90
C ILE A 223 -5.81 -7.63 3.40
N PRO A 224 -6.15 -6.68 2.52
CA PRO A 224 -5.17 -5.69 2.06
C PRO A 224 -4.55 -4.92 3.23
N SER A 225 -3.25 -4.62 3.12
CA SER A 225 -2.56 -3.78 4.10
C SER A 225 -3.14 -2.36 4.05
N THR A 226 -3.45 -1.79 5.22
CA THR A 226 -4.02 -0.44 5.32
C THR A 226 -5.21 -0.22 4.36
N TRP A 227 -6.09 -1.25 4.28
CA TRP A 227 -7.21 -1.26 3.34
C TRP A 227 -8.17 -0.11 3.61
N ARG A 228 -8.24 0.80 2.67
CA ARG A 228 -9.10 1.98 2.69
C ARG A 228 -9.93 2.07 1.44
N GLU A 229 -11.16 2.54 1.56
CA GLU A 229 -12.07 2.74 0.43
C GLU A 229 -12.89 4.02 0.60
N GLY A 230 -13.26 4.62 -0.54
CA GLY A 230 -14.17 5.74 -0.56
C GLY A 230 -15.62 5.31 -0.48
N GLY A 231 -16.41 6.00 0.36
CA GLY A 231 -17.80 5.64 0.51
C GLY A 231 -18.50 6.32 1.67
N PHE A 232 -19.54 5.65 2.17
CA PHE A 232 -20.23 6.04 3.39
C PHE A 232 -20.64 4.81 4.20
N ASN A 233 -20.66 4.97 5.51
CA ASN A 233 -21.15 3.96 6.44
C ASN A 233 -21.94 4.57 7.58
N VAL A 234 -22.67 3.71 8.27
CA VAL A 234 -23.24 3.98 9.57
C VAL A 234 -22.63 3.00 10.57
N HIS A 235 -22.24 3.51 11.72
CA HIS A 235 -21.61 2.71 12.77
C HIS A 235 -22.05 3.18 14.15
N GLY A 236 -21.80 2.34 15.13
CA GLY A 236 -22.11 2.66 16.50
C GLY A 236 -21.80 1.55 17.48
N ASP A 237 -21.90 1.93 18.76
CA ASP A 237 -21.64 1.06 19.90
C ASP A 237 -22.86 0.99 20.80
N THR A 238 -22.95 -0.09 21.55
CA THR A 238 -24.00 -0.30 22.55
C THR A 238 -23.40 -0.38 23.97
N ASP A 239 -24.16 -0.02 24.98
CA ASP A 239 -23.75 -0.16 26.37
C ASP A 239 -23.47 -1.62 26.80
N ALA A 240 -23.96 -2.59 26.03
CA ALA A 240 -23.70 -4.02 26.22
C ALA A 240 -22.36 -4.48 25.65
N GLY A 241 -21.56 -3.58 25.07
CA GLY A 241 -20.25 -3.86 24.48
C GLY A 241 -20.32 -4.46 23.07
N PHE A 242 -21.41 -4.29 22.32
CA PHE A 242 -21.47 -4.60 20.90
C PHE A 242 -21.14 -3.37 20.07
N SER A 243 -20.29 -3.52 19.08
CA SER A 243 -20.06 -2.56 18.00
C SER A 243 -20.61 -3.09 16.68
N TRP A 244 -21.00 -2.19 15.80
CA TRP A 244 -21.44 -2.52 14.46
C TRP A 244 -21.07 -1.41 13.47
N ASN A 245 -20.77 -1.82 12.25
CA ASN A 245 -20.46 -0.91 11.15
C ASN A 245 -21.02 -1.52 9.86
N ALA A 246 -21.75 -0.74 9.07
CA ALA A 246 -22.28 -1.19 7.79
C ALA A 246 -22.23 -0.07 6.75
N GLY A 247 -21.77 -0.37 5.55
CA GLY A 247 -21.55 0.66 4.56
C GLY A 247 -21.55 0.19 3.12
N LEU A 248 -21.45 1.20 2.24
CA LEU A 248 -21.25 1.07 0.82
C LEU A 248 -19.98 1.83 0.44
N THR A 249 -19.08 1.16 -0.28
CA THR A 249 -17.78 1.69 -0.66
C THR A 249 -17.49 1.42 -2.13
N THR A 250 -16.46 2.06 -2.67
CA THR A 250 -15.82 1.59 -3.89
C THR A 250 -15.40 0.14 -3.71
N GLY A 251 -15.31 -0.61 -4.80
CA GLY A 251 -14.95 -2.04 -4.77
C GLY A 251 -13.58 -2.27 -5.37
N PHE A 252 -13.32 -3.51 -5.74
CA PHE A 252 -12.06 -3.92 -6.36
C PHE A 252 -12.08 -3.72 -7.88
N ASP A 253 -10.91 -3.45 -8.45
CA ASP A 253 -10.69 -3.32 -9.90
C ASP A 253 -9.77 -4.42 -10.42
N LEU A 254 -10.35 -5.52 -10.90
CA LEU A 254 -9.60 -6.64 -11.44
C LEU A 254 -8.91 -6.32 -12.78
N SER A 255 -9.20 -5.17 -13.39
CA SER A 255 -8.46 -4.73 -14.58
C SER A 255 -7.03 -4.28 -14.28
N LYS A 256 -6.73 -4.02 -13.01
CA LYS A 256 -5.37 -3.72 -12.50
C LYS A 256 -4.49 -4.97 -12.41
N TRP A 257 -5.08 -6.19 -12.46
CA TRP A 257 -4.34 -7.42 -12.28
C TRP A 257 -3.32 -7.64 -13.38
N ASP A 258 -2.08 -7.93 -12.98
CA ASP A 258 -0.99 -8.26 -13.89
C ASP A 258 -0.82 -9.78 -13.99
N TYR A 259 -1.11 -10.35 -15.16
CA TYR A 259 -0.93 -11.78 -15.45
C TYR A 259 0.52 -12.20 -15.67
N ALA A 260 1.43 -11.25 -15.83
CA ALA A 260 2.84 -11.48 -16.10
C ALA A 260 3.73 -10.47 -15.35
N PRO A 261 3.62 -10.42 -14.01
CA PRO A 261 4.40 -9.50 -13.21
C PRO A 261 5.91 -9.77 -13.40
N GLU A 262 6.68 -8.71 -13.41
CA GLU A 262 8.12 -8.82 -13.32
C GLU A 262 8.49 -9.13 -11.86
N PHE A 263 8.60 -10.42 -11.55
CA PHE A 263 9.14 -10.79 -10.24
C PHE A 263 10.62 -10.36 -10.21
N PRO A 264 11.00 -9.45 -9.33
CA PRO A 264 12.39 -9.05 -9.22
C PRO A 264 13.21 -10.30 -8.89
N GLN A 265 14.28 -10.52 -9.64
CA GLN A 265 15.21 -11.64 -9.43
C GLN A 265 15.75 -11.71 -7.99
N TYR A 266 15.42 -10.72 -7.19
CA TYR A 266 15.89 -10.44 -5.85
C TYR A 266 14.79 -10.01 -4.89
N ALA A 267 13.54 -10.43 -5.10
CA ALA A 267 12.44 -10.14 -4.18
C ALA A 267 12.81 -10.51 -2.74
N THR A 268 12.56 -9.63 -1.79
CA THR A 268 12.63 -9.92 -0.36
C THR A 268 11.27 -10.41 0.14
N ALA A 269 11.19 -10.88 1.38
CA ALA A 269 9.89 -11.14 1.99
C ALA A 269 9.05 -9.85 2.17
N LEU A 270 9.67 -8.68 2.15
CA LEU A 270 9.00 -7.38 2.12
C LEU A 270 8.22 -7.18 0.82
N ASP A 271 8.80 -7.62 -0.30
CA ASP A 271 8.12 -7.56 -1.59
C ASP A 271 6.91 -8.51 -1.69
N LEU A 272 6.69 -9.41 -0.72
CA LEU A 272 5.46 -10.19 -0.64
C LEU A 272 4.28 -9.33 -0.19
N GLU A 273 4.48 -8.34 0.64
CA GLU A 273 3.42 -7.44 1.12
C GLU A 273 2.91 -6.55 -0.01
N ASP A 274 3.81 -6.11 -0.91
CA ASP A 274 3.51 -5.37 -2.14
C ASP A 274 3.27 -6.30 -3.34
N SER A 275 3.02 -7.58 -3.10
CA SER A 275 2.97 -8.58 -4.17
C SER A 275 1.79 -8.38 -5.11
N ASP A 276 2.09 -8.20 -6.39
CA ASP A 276 1.12 -8.30 -7.51
C ASP A 276 0.35 -9.64 -7.53
N SER A 277 0.73 -10.60 -6.67
CA SER A 277 0.08 -11.89 -6.51
C SER A 277 -0.93 -11.94 -5.34
N ALA A 278 -1.00 -10.90 -4.50
CA ALA A 278 -2.00 -10.78 -3.45
C ALA A 278 -3.31 -10.22 -4.06
N PRO A 279 -4.39 -11.03 -4.15
CA PRO A 279 -5.52 -10.71 -5.04
C PRO A 279 -6.23 -9.40 -4.72
N LEU A 280 -6.37 -9.07 -3.45
CA LEU A 280 -7.06 -7.87 -3.02
C LEU A 280 -6.10 -6.68 -2.91
N GLN A 281 -4.86 -6.89 -2.48
CA GLN A 281 -3.84 -5.85 -2.43
C GLN A 281 -3.54 -5.28 -3.83
N ALA A 282 -3.45 -6.14 -4.84
CA ALA A 282 -3.19 -5.71 -6.22
C ALA A 282 -4.40 -5.01 -6.89
N THR A 283 -5.61 -5.08 -6.32
CA THR A 283 -6.84 -4.69 -7.01
C THR A 283 -7.73 -3.71 -6.25
N HIS A 284 -7.38 -3.32 -5.02
CA HIS A 284 -8.12 -2.26 -4.30
C HIS A 284 -7.93 -0.89 -4.99
N GLN A 285 -8.82 0.06 -4.71
CA GLN A 285 -8.87 1.29 -5.49
C GLN A 285 -8.51 2.56 -4.71
N GLU A 286 -8.63 2.58 -3.38
CA GLU A 286 -8.18 3.64 -2.47
C GLU A 286 -8.71 5.05 -2.84
N LEU A 287 -9.84 5.11 -3.51
CA LEU A 287 -10.43 6.32 -4.05
C LEU A 287 -9.53 7.08 -5.06
N ALA A 288 -8.49 6.44 -5.60
CA ALA A 288 -7.60 7.01 -6.61
C ALA A 288 -8.24 6.98 -8.00
N LEU A 289 -9.15 7.90 -8.29
CA LEU A 289 -10.02 7.89 -9.47
C LEU A 289 -10.82 6.58 -9.60
N ALA A 290 -11.23 6.04 -8.46
CA ALA A 290 -11.88 4.75 -8.34
C ALA A 290 -13.14 4.65 -9.21
N ASN A 291 -13.32 3.49 -9.83
CA ASN A 291 -14.56 3.18 -10.52
C ASN A 291 -15.67 2.92 -9.50
N ALA A 292 -16.68 3.77 -9.48
CA ALA A 292 -17.81 3.72 -8.57
C ALA A 292 -19.11 3.29 -9.24
N HIS A 293 -19.05 2.64 -10.43
CA HIS A 293 -20.24 2.13 -11.11
C HIS A 293 -20.91 1.01 -10.31
N ASP A 294 -20.11 0.07 -9.80
CA ASP A 294 -20.58 -1.03 -8.96
C ASP A 294 -19.96 -0.87 -7.55
N LEU A 295 -20.81 -0.55 -6.55
CA LEU A 295 -20.36 -0.41 -5.16
C LEU A 295 -20.31 -1.76 -4.44
N SER A 296 -19.37 -1.90 -3.54
CA SER A 296 -19.29 -2.99 -2.58
C SER A 296 -20.07 -2.65 -1.31
N GLN A 297 -20.68 -3.65 -0.70
CA GLN A 297 -21.35 -3.53 0.58
C GLN A 297 -20.60 -4.34 1.64
N TYR A 298 -20.57 -3.83 2.86
CA TYR A 298 -19.95 -4.53 3.97
C TYR A 298 -20.73 -4.40 5.26
N VAL A 299 -20.50 -5.37 6.15
CA VAL A 299 -20.96 -5.35 7.55
C VAL A 299 -19.82 -5.87 8.41
N ALA A 300 -19.55 -5.18 9.51
CA ALA A 300 -18.63 -5.62 10.56
C ALA A 300 -19.34 -5.56 11.92
N LEU A 301 -19.08 -6.57 12.75
CA LEU A 301 -19.64 -6.71 14.09
C LEU A 301 -18.50 -6.96 15.08
N GLY A 302 -18.54 -6.31 16.22
CA GLY A 302 -17.59 -6.49 17.32
C GLY A 302 -18.30 -6.74 18.66
N TYR A 303 -17.56 -7.35 19.59
CA TYR A 303 -17.99 -7.53 20.97
C TYR A 303 -16.80 -7.38 21.93
N TYR A 304 -16.93 -6.46 22.89
CA TYR A 304 -15.94 -6.16 23.92
C TYR A 304 -16.55 -6.05 25.34
N GLY A 305 -17.74 -6.61 25.55
CA GLY A 305 -18.45 -6.55 26.83
C GLY A 305 -17.81 -7.37 27.96
N VAL A 306 -16.79 -8.19 27.68
CA VAL A 306 -16.01 -8.91 28.69
C VAL A 306 -14.63 -8.25 28.81
N PRO A 307 -14.19 -7.83 30.02
CA PRO A 307 -12.88 -7.19 30.20
C PRO A 307 -11.73 -8.03 29.61
N GLY A 308 -10.93 -7.40 28.75
CA GLY A 308 -9.79 -8.03 28.09
C GLY A 308 -10.14 -8.95 26.94
N LEU A 309 -11.42 -9.17 26.60
CA LEU A 309 -11.85 -9.96 25.44
C LEU A 309 -12.41 -9.05 24.36
N SER A 310 -11.88 -9.16 23.14
CA SER A 310 -12.42 -8.57 21.92
C SER A 310 -12.69 -9.68 20.91
N LEU A 311 -13.89 -9.71 20.35
CA LEU A 311 -14.30 -10.58 19.28
C LEU A 311 -14.77 -9.73 18.11
N GLY A 312 -14.48 -10.14 16.88
CA GLY A 312 -14.95 -9.45 15.70
C GLY A 312 -15.16 -10.38 14.52
N ALA A 313 -16.00 -9.94 13.58
CA ALA A 313 -16.19 -10.56 12.30
C ALA A 313 -16.68 -9.53 11.29
N ALA A 314 -16.21 -9.64 10.05
CA ALA A 314 -16.63 -8.75 8.98
C ALA A 314 -16.81 -9.51 7.66
N ILE A 315 -17.67 -8.97 6.81
CA ILE A 315 -17.88 -9.44 5.44
C ILE A 315 -18.07 -8.26 4.50
N SER A 316 -17.36 -8.31 3.35
CA SER A 316 -17.55 -7.39 2.24
C SER A 316 -17.88 -8.18 0.98
N SER A 317 -18.80 -7.68 0.15
CA SER A 317 -19.12 -8.29 -1.13
C SER A 317 -19.57 -7.23 -2.13
N GLY A 318 -19.01 -7.27 -3.34
CA GLY A 318 -19.37 -6.37 -4.43
C GLY A 318 -18.98 -6.93 -5.78
N LYS A 319 -19.53 -6.35 -6.85
CA LYS A 319 -19.02 -6.58 -8.19
C LYS A 319 -17.72 -5.80 -8.35
N ALA A 320 -16.72 -6.44 -8.92
CA ALA A 320 -15.47 -5.78 -9.29
C ALA A 320 -15.53 -5.23 -10.72
N VAL A 321 -14.69 -4.25 -11.02
CA VAL A 321 -14.36 -3.91 -12.39
C VAL A 321 -13.76 -5.13 -13.07
N LYS A 322 -14.28 -5.48 -14.24
CA LYS A 322 -13.93 -6.76 -14.90
C LYS A 322 -12.55 -6.70 -15.53
N VAL A 323 -11.89 -7.83 -15.54
CA VAL A 323 -10.74 -8.06 -16.42
C VAL A 323 -11.16 -7.79 -17.87
N PRO A 324 -10.41 -6.97 -18.63
CA PRO A 324 -10.68 -6.74 -20.05
C PRO A 324 -10.63 -8.07 -20.83
N ALA A 325 -11.66 -8.35 -21.63
CA ALA A 325 -11.65 -9.50 -22.52
C ALA A 325 -10.76 -9.22 -23.73
N PRO A 326 -9.87 -10.14 -24.14
CA PRO A 326 -9.16 -10.04 -25.40
C PRO A 326 -10.12 -9.94 -26.60
N PRO A 327 -9.73 -9.33 -27.72
CA PRO A 327 -10.54 -9.30 -28.93
C PRO A 327 -11.01 -10.71 -29.33
N ASN A 328 -12.31 -10.88 -29.57
CA ASN A 328 -12.97 -12.15 -29.92
C ASN A 328 -13.03 -13.21 -28.81
N ALA A 329 -12.63 -12.92 -27.60
CA ALA A 329 -12.87 -13.80 -26.45
C ALA A 329 -14.34 -13.69 -25.96
N PRO A 330 -14.91 -14.74 -25.32
CA PRO A 330 -16.19 -14.65 -24.65
C PRO A 330 -16.15 -13.52 -23.60
N ILE A 331 -17.25 -12.76 -23.49
CA ILE A 331 -17.33 -11.70 -22.46
C ILE A 331 -17.45 -12.39 -21.09
N PRO A 332 -16.56 -12.08 -20.13
CA PRO A 332 -16.66 -12.62 -18.79
C PRO A 332 -18.00 -12.23 -18.12
N GLY A 333 -18.58 -13.14 -17.37
CA GLY A 333 -19.70 -12.81 -16.47
C GLY A 333 -19.29 -11.80 -15.40
N ASP A 334 -20.26 -11.31 -14.61
CA ASP A 334 -19.96 -10.40 -13.51
C ASP A 334 -19.02 -11.07 -12.50
N GLN A 335 -17.85 -10.44 -12.29
CA GLN A 335 -16.84 -10.89 -11.34
C GLN A 335 -17.17 -10.29 -9.98
N ARG A 336 -17.57 -11.14 -9.02
CA ARG A 336 -17.89 -10.72 -7.67
C ARG A 336 -16.75 -11.08 -6.74
N VAL A 337 -16.25 -10.10 -6.01
CA VAL A 337 -15.30 -10.29 -4.92
C VAL A 337 -16.06 -10.38 -3.62
N THR A 338 -15.72 -11.35 -2.78
CA THR A 338 -16.23 -11.49 -1.42
C THR A 338 -15.08 -11.81 -0.50
N LEU A 339 -14.91 -11.01 0.56
CA LEU A 339 -13.97 -11.25 1.65
C LEU A 339 -14.77 -11.33 2.94
N TRP A 340 -14.47 -12.32 3.78
CA TRP A 340 -14.96 -12.37 5.16
C TRP A 340 -13.85 -12.79 6.11
N GLU A 341 -13.94 -12.33 7.34
CA GLU A 341 -13.00 -12.69 8.40
C GLU A 341 -13.72 -12.85 9.75
N ALA A 342 -13.04 -13.53 10.67
CA ALA A 342 -13.39 -13.55 12.08
C ALA A 342 -12.12 -13.55 12.93
N HIS A 343 -12.13 -12.75 13.99
CA HIS A 343 -10.96 -12.58 14.85
C HIS A 343 -11.33 -12.54 16.34
N ALA A 344 -10.32 -12.81 17.17
CA ALA A 344 -10.42 -12.70 18.61
C ALA A 344 -9.10 -12.22 19.20
N ARG A 345 -9.15 -11.37 20.22
CA ARG A 345 -8.05 -11.02 21.09
C ARG A 345 -8.47 -11.14 22.55
N TRP A 346 -7.64 -11.77 23.36
CA TRP A 346 -7.91 -11.94 24.78
C TRP A 346 -6.65 -11.68 25.61
N THR A 347 -6.77 -10.79 26.59
CA THR A 347 -5.65 -10.34 27.45
C THR A 347 -5.85 -10.76 28.91
N PRO A 348 -5.78 -12.09 29.24
CA PRO A 348 -5.93 -12.56 30.60
C PRO A 348 -4.62 -12.36 31.39
N GLY A 349 -4.64 -11.44 32.34
CA GLY A 349 -3.50 -11.13 33.19
C GLY A 349 -2.33 -10.55 32.41
N LYS A 350 -1.21 -11.32 32.29
CA LYS A 350 -0.04 -10.90 31.53
C LYS A 350 0.03 -11.45 30.10
N PHE A 351 -0.90 -12.28 29.73
CA PHE A 351 -0.98 -12.84 28.38
C PHE A 351 -1.73 -11.89 27.45
N ASP A 352 -1.32 -11.87 26.19
CA ASP A 352 -2.02 -11.28 25.06
C ASP A 352 -2.12 -12.31 23.95
N LEU A 353 -3.32 -12.85 23.76
CA LEU A 353 -3.61 -13.93 22.83
C LEU A 353 -4.45 -13.38 21.70
N SER A 354 -4.07 -13.63 20.45
CA SER A 354 -4.84 -13.21 19.29
C SER A 354 -4.88 -14.27 18.20
N THR A 355 -5.96 -14.29 17.45
CA THR A 355 -6.18 -15.17 16.31
C THR A 355 -7.11 -14.51 15.32
N LEU A 356 -6.91 -14.83 14.05
CA LEU A 356 -7.75 -14.37 12.95
C LEU A 356 -7.82 -15.45 11.87
N TYR A 357 -8.96 -15.58 11.22
CA TYR A 357 -9.15 -16.31 9.98
C TYR A 357 -9.81 -15.40 8.95
N ALA A 358 -9.25 -15.33 7.73
CA ALA A 358 -9.81 -14.59 6.61
C ALA A 358 -9.91 -15.49 5.38
N HIS A 359 -10.95 -15.29 4.58
CA HIS A 359 -11.19 -16.01 3.34
C HIS A 359 -11.76 -15.08 2.28
N GLY A 360 -11.09 -15.05 1.13
CA GLY A 360 -11.52 -14.32 -0.06
C GLY A 360 -11.94 -15.25 -1.20
N SER A 361 -12.87 -14.77 -2.02
CA SER A 361 -13.30 -15.46 -3.24
C SER A 361 -13.63 -14.48 -4.34
N ILE A 362 -13.29 -14.86 -5.59
CA ILE A 362 -13.58 -14.10 -6.79
C ILE A 362 -14.30 -15.02 -7.79
N GLY A 363 -15.51 -14.64 -8.15
CA GLY A 363 -16.36 -15.42 -9.06
C GLY A 363 -16.09 -15.14 -10.54
N ASN A 364 -16.50 -16.09 -11.41
CA ASN A 364 -16.52 -15.95 -12.87
C ASN A 364 -15.16 -15.66 -13.53
N LEU A 365 -14.07 -16.20 -12.99
CA LEU A 365 -12.70 -16.01 -13.51
C LEU A 365 -12.29 -16.96 -14.63
N ALA A 366 -13.09 -18.04 -14.89
CA ALA A 366 -12.67 -19.08 -15.83
C ALA A 366 -12.35 -18.56 -17.24
N VAL A 367 -13.14 -17.61 -17.75
CA VAL A 367 -12.89 -17.00 -19.07
C VAL A 367 -11.64 -16.13 -19.05
N ALA A 368 -11.47 -15.33 -18.00
CA ALA A 368 -10.32 -14.42 -17.86
C ALA A 368 -9.00 -15.20 -17.80
N ASN A 369 -8.89 -16.21 -16.94
CA ASN A 369 -7.71 -17.04 -16.83
C ASN A 369 -7.45 -17.88 -18.09
N ALA A 370 -8.47 -18.48 -18.69
CA ALA A 370 -8.33 -19.24 -19.93
C ALA A 370 -7.88 -18.36 -21.13
N SER A 371 -8.11 -17.05 -21.06
CA SER A 371 -7.65 -16.10 -22.08
C SER A 371 -6.16 -15.72 -21.91
N ASN A 372 -5.55 -16.11 -20.79
CA ASN A 372 -4.13 -15.85 -20.46
C ASN A 372 -3.43 -17.20 -20.17
N PRO A 373 -3.33 -18.11 -21.15
CA PRO A 373 -2.72 -19.41 -20.95
C PRO A 373 -1.21 -19.27 -20.68
N GLY A 374 -0.67 -20.10 -19.79
CA GLY A 374 0.74 -20.05 -19.41
C GLY A 374 1.10 -18.87 -18.49
N SER A 375 0.12 -18.22 -17.90
CA SER A 375 0.35 -17.09 -16.98
C SER A 375 1.12 -17.55 -15.75
N ALA A 376 2.13 -16.76 -15.38
CA ALA A 376 2.85 -16.91 -14.13
C ALA A 376 1.99 -16.45 -12.92
N ASN A 377 0.99 -15.63 -13.17
CA ASN A 377 0.13 -15.04 -12.14
C ASN A 377 -1.35 -15.05 -12.58
N PRO A 378 -2.01 -16.22 -12.70
CA PRO A 378 -3.44 -16.27 -12.95
C PRO A 378 -4.22 -15.78 -11.72
N ILE A 379 -5.38 -15.13 -11.92
CA ILE A 379 -6.20 -14.66 -10.80
C ILE A 379 -6.76 -15.86 -10.03
N PRO A 380 -6.53 -15.95 -8.70
CA PRO A 380 -7.09 -17.01 -7.90
C PRO A 380 -8.59 -16.81 -7.66
N SER A 381 -9.35 -17.90 -7.69
CA SER A 381 -10.78 -17.87 -7.39
C SER A 381 -11.09 -18.02 -5.89
N ASN A 382 -10.14 -18.54 -5.10
CA ASN A 382 -10.22 -18.60 -3.65
C ASN A 382 -8.83 -18.44 -3.02
N PHE A 383 -8.77 -17.74 -1.91
CA PHE A 383 -7.59 -17.50 -1.10
C PHE A 383 -7.98 -17.36 0.37
N TYR A 384 -7.08 -17.69 1.28
CA TYR A 384 -7.35 -17.64 2.71
C TYR A 384 -6.08 -17.54 3.54
N GLY A 385 -6.24 -17.11 4.80
CA GLY A 385 -5.17 -17.14 5.77
C GLY A 385 -5.71 -17.19 7.19
N TYR A 386 -4.85 -17.61 8.12
CA TYR A 386 -5.14 -17.59 9.53
C TYR A 386 -3.87 -17.55 10.34
N PHE A 387 -3.96 -16.97 11.53
CA PHE A 387 -2.85 -16.98 12.48
C PHE A 387 -3.33 -17.22 13.92
N ALA A 388 -2.39 -17.64 14.76
CA ALA A 388 -2.50 -17.65 16.19
C ALA A 388 -1.23 -17.05 16.81
N GLN A 389 -1.40 -16.10 17.72
CA GLN A 389 -0.31 -15.39 18.38
C GLN A 389 -0.48 -15.40 19.88
N ALA A 390 0.62 -15.54 20.60
CA ALA A 390 0.67 -15.38 22.05
C ALA A 390 1.85 -14.48 22.42
N ALA A 391 1.60 -13.48 23.26
CA ALA A 391 2.61 -12.66 23.90
C ALA A 391 2.45 -12.71 25.43
N TYR A 392 3.53 -12.41 26.13
CA TYR A 392 3.54 -12.43 27.59
C TYR A 392 4.31 -11.23 28.16
N GLY A 393 3.69 -10.45 29.02
CA GLY A 393 4.34 -9.37 29.76
C GLY A 393 5.34 -9.94 30.78
N LEU A 394 6.56 -10.23 30.28
CA LEU A 394 7.61 -10.91 31.07
C LEU A 394 8.13 -10.03 32.19
N TRP A 395 8.37 -8.77 31.88
CA TRP A 395 8.95 -7.81 32.82
C TRP A 395 8.34 -6.42 32.62
N GLU A 396 8.03 -5.74 33.74
CA GLU A 396 7.48 -4.38 33.77
C GLU A 396 8.14 -3.62 34.92
N HIS A 397 8.61 -2.41 34.64
CA HIS A 397 9.17 -1.50 35.64
C HIS A 397 8.98 -0.04 35.22
N GLY A 398 8.09 0.67 35.92
CA GLY A 398 7.63 2.00 35.49
C GLY A 398 6.99 1.91 34.10
N ASP A 399 7.44 2.72 33.18
CA ASP A 399 6.96 2.72 31.79
C ASP A 399 7.58 1.63 30.91
N TYR A 400 8.63 0.98 31.40
CA TYR A 400 9.32 -0.08 30.64
C TYR A 400 8.54 -1.39 30.70
N ARG A 401 8.36 -2.03 29.54
CA ARG A 401 7.76 -3.35 29.41
C ARG A 401 8.49 -4.20 28.39
N LEU A 402 8.81 -5.44 28.76
CA LEU A 402 9.35 -6.45 27.86
C LEU A 402 8.27 -7.53 27.64
N ALA A 403 7.91 -7.77 26.39
CA ALA A 403 6.90 -8.73 25.99
C ALA A 403 7.42 -9.64 24.87
N PRO A 404 7.99 -10.82 25.20
CA PRO A 404 8.23 -11.87 24.21
C PRO A 404 6.91 -12.36 23.62
N PHE A 405 6.98 -12.79 22.34
CA PHE A 405 5.84 -13.32 21.63
C PHE A 405 6.23 -14.46 20.68
N ALA A 406 5.24 -15.23 20.27
CA ALA A 406 5.34 -16.18 19.17
C ALA A 406 4.04 -16.09 18.35
N ARG A 407 4.16 -16.08 17.03
CA ARG A 407 3.07 -16.11 16.07
C ARG A 407 3.32 -17.26 15.11
N TRP A 408 2.28 -18.05 14.85
CA TRP A 408 2.23 -19.00 13.76
C TRP A 408 1.11 -18.61 12.83
N GLU A 409 1.41 -18.60 11.55
CA GLU A 409 0.49 -18.16 10.53
C GLU A 409 0.59 -19.02 9.29
N ARG A 410 -0.53 -19.12 8.58
CA ARG A 410 -0.63 -19.71 7.26
C ARG A 410 -1.43 -18.82 6.35
N TYR A 411 -0.88 -18.56 5.18
CA TYR A 411 -1.59 -17.92 4.10
C TYR A 411 -1.52 -18.76 2.83
N ASP A 412 -2.52 -18.59 1.96
CA ASP A 412 -2.62 -19.23 0.66
C ASP A 412 -3.39 -18.26 -0.26
N MET A 413 -2.62 -17.47 -1.04
CA MET A 413 -3.16 -16.47 -1.98
C MET A 413 -3.74 -17.11 -3.24
N GLY A 414 -3.51 -18.41 -3.45
CA GLY A 414 -3.91 -19.13 -4.65
C GLY A 414 -4.43 -20.55 -4.34
N ALA A 415 -5.32 -20.66 -3.36
CA ALA A 415 -5.87 -21.95 -2.92
C ALA A 415 -6.70 -22.66 -4.00
N ARG A 416 -7.29 -21.91 -4.93
CA ARG A 416 -8.03 -22.46 -6.07
C ARG A 416 -8.01 -21.48 -7.24
N TYR A 417 -7.97 -22.04 -8.44
CA TYR A 417 -8.07 -21.31 -9.70
C TYR A 417 -9.25 -21.81 -10.52
N ALA A 418 -9.85 -20.93 -11.33
CA ALA A 418 -10.90 -21.27 -12.28
C ALA A 418 -10.39 -21.02 -13.70
N GLY A 419 -10.54 -22.00 -14.60
CA GLY A 419 -10.10 -21.86 -16.00
C GLY A 419 -8.60 -22.17 -16.25
N THR A 420 -7.84 -22.47 -15.19
CA THR A 420 -6.43 -22.90 -15.27
C THR A 420 -6.10 -23.81 -14.07
N THR A 421 -4.96 -24.46 -14.11
CA THR A 421 -4.45 -25.32 -13.01
C THR A 421 -3.68 -24.52 -11.96
N GLY A 422 -3.33 -23.26 -12.22
CA GLY A 422 -2.56 -22.38 -11.35
C GLY A 422 -1.41 -21.69 -12.09
N PRO A 423 -0.51 -21.02 -11.35
CA PRO A 423 0.66 -20.35 -11.91
C PRO A 423 1.58 -21.29 -12.69
N GLU A 424 2.03 -20.83 -13.84
CA GLU A 424 3.07 -21.53 -14.61
C GLU A 424 4.39 -20.75 -14.51
N ILE A 425 5.44 -21.40 -13.98
CA ILE A 425 6.75 -20.78 -13.88
C ILE A 425 7.28 -20.52 -15.30
N PRO A 426 7.70 -19.30 -15.64
CA PRO A 426 8.20 -18.99 -16.99
C PRO A 426 9.32 -19.90 -17.42
N SER A 427 9.24 -20.38 -18.66
CA SER A 427 10.30 -21.19 -19.27
C SER A 427 11.58 -20.36 -19.39
N GLY A 428 12.68 -20.85 -18.83
CA GLY A 428 13.99 -20.16 -18.87
C GLY A 428 14.49 -19.67 -17.51
N LEU A 429 13.67 -19.72 -16.46
CA LEU A 429 14.18 -19.54 -15.10
C LEU A 429 15.08 -20.72 -14.73
N VAL A 430 16.30 -20.40 -14.35
CA VAL A 430 17.29 -21.41 -13.90
C VAL A 430 17.22 -21.49 -12.38
N PRO A 431 17.10 -22.70 -11.80
CA PRO A 431 17.16 -22.85 -10.34
C PRO A 431 18.45 -22.24 -9.77
N LEU A 432 18.38 -21.39 -8.77
CA LEU A 432 19.56 -20.72 -8.18
C LEU A 432 20.52 -21.70 -7.51
N SER A 433 19.99 -22.76 -6.91
CA SER A 433 20.80 -23.79 -6.22
C SER A 433 21.15 -24.98 -7.11
N GLY A 434 20.74 -25.00 -8.37
CA GLY A 434 20.83 -26.18 -9.23
C GLY A 434 19.84 -27.29 -8.86
N THR A 435 18.99 -27.09 -7.83
CA THR A 435 17.94 -28.03 -7.43
C THR A 435 16.66 -27.71 -8.20
N PRO A 436 16.05 -28.69 -8.91
CA PRO A 436 14.80 -28.44 -9.62
C PRO A 436 13.72 -27.92 -8.69
N GLY A 437 13.11 -26.79 -9.04
CA GLY A 437 12.07 -26.13 -8.24
C GLY A 437 12.57 -25.09 -7.22
N ASP A 438 13.87 -24.91 -7.06
CA ASP A 438 14.46 -23.83 -6.29
C ASP A 438 14.79 -22.65 -7.23
N TYR A 439 13.81 -21.78 -7.41
CA TYR A 439 13.93 -20.57 -8.23
C TYR A 439 14.34 -19.34 -7.41
N GLY A 440 14.89 -19.55 -6.21
CA GLY A 440 15.32 -18.52 -5.32
C GLY A 440 14.14 -17.73 -4.76
N TYR A 441 14.11 -16.44 -5.03
CA TYR A 441 13.10 -15.53 -4.51
C TYR A 441 11.79 -15.50 -5.33
N TRP A 442 11.51 -16.53 -6.16
CA TRP A 442 10.21 -16.67 -6.78
C TRP A 442 9.19 -17.06 -5.71
N PRO A 443 8.34 -16.15 -5.24
CA PRO A 443 7.46 -16.43 -4.12
C PRO A 443 6.41 -17.48 -4.53
N ARG A 444 6.21 -18.46 -3.66
CA ARG A 444 5.04 -19.33 -3.77
C ARG A 444 3.83 -18.60 -3.20
N ASN A 445 2.68 -18.85 -3.78
CA ASN A 445 1.42 -18.22 -3.37
C ASN A 445 0.94 -18.63 -1.97
N GLN A 446 1.69 -19.47 -1.25
CA GLN A 446 1.35 -19.94 0.09
C GLN A 446 2.58 -20.20 0.93
N ASP A 447 2.44 -20.04 2.25
CA ASP A 447 3.45 -20.49 3.22
C ASP A 447 2.83 -20.74 4.60
N ARG A 448 3.66 -21.30 5.48
CA ARG A 448 3.48 -21.37 6.92
C ARG A 448 4.67 -20.71 7.59
N VAL A 449 4.40 -19.68 8.36
CA VAL A 449 5.46 -18.85 8.94
C VAL A 449 5.39 -18.90 10.46
N TRP A 450 6.54 -19.10 11.09
CA TRP A 450 6.71 -18.83 12.50
C TRP A 450 7.46 -17.51 12.68
N THR A 451 6.90 -16.62 13.48
CA THR A 451 7.60 -15.40 13.94
C THR A 451 7.75 -15.48 15.44
N VAL A 452 8.99 -15.38 15.92
CA VAL A 452 9.31 -15.40 17.36
C VAL A 452 10.20 -14.20 17.67
N GLY A 453 9.83 -13.45 18.69
CA GLY A 453 10.57 -12.24 19.02
C GLY A 453 10.14 -11.60 20.34
N ALA A 454 10.45 -10.32 20.49
CA ALA A 454 10.07 -9.53 21.63
C ALA A 454 9.87 -8.06 21.27
N ASN A 455 8.88 -7.45 21.89
CA ASN A 455 8.68 -6.00 21.93
C ASN A 455 9.19 -5.46 23.25
N PHE A 456 10.02 -4.42 23.19
CA PHE A 456 10.52 -3.70 24.36
C PHE A 456 10.01 -2.25 24.29
N TYR A 457 9.05 -1.93 25.15
CA TYR A 457 8.49 -0.60 25.28
C TYR A 457 9.32 0.21 26.26
N THR A 458 9.77 1.38 25.87
CA THR A 458 10.42 2.36 26.76
C THR A 458 9.42 3.34 27.35
N THR A 459 8.35 3.57 26.64
CA THR A 459 7.12 4.26 27.06
C THR A 459 5.94 3.55 26.39
N PRO A 460 4.67 3.83 26.73
CA PRO A 460 3.52 3.33 25.98
C PRO A 460 3.55 3.72 24.49
N HIS A 461 4.32 4.76 24.14
CA HIS A 461 4.37 5.39 22.82
C HIS A 461 5.61 5.04 21.99
N VAL A 462 6.60 4.33 22.57
CA VAL A 462 7.85 3.99 21.88
C VAL A 462 8.20 2.54 22.13
N VAL A 463 8.34 1.77 21.05
CA VAL A 463 8.63 0.34 21.09
C VAL A 463 9.84 -0.03 20.24
N PHE A 464 10.77 -0.75 20.81
CA PHE A 464 11.83 -1.46 20.09
C PHE A 464 11.38 -2.91 19.88
N LYS A 465 11.60 -3.43 18.69
CA LYS A 465 11.16 -4.76 18.28
C LYS A 465 12.32 -5.57 17.75
N ALA A 466 12.33 -6.86 18.02
CA ALA A 466 13.26 -7.79 17.41
C ALA A 466 12.55 -9.12 17.20
N ASP A 467 12.69 -9.69 16.04
CA ASP A 467 12.15 -11.02 15.77
C ASP A 467 12.94 -11.79 14.71
N TYR A 468 12.59 -13.05 14.60
CA TYR A 468 13.06 -13.94 13.55
C TYR A 468 11.86 -14.64 12.92
N GLN A 469 11.84 -14.68 11.58
CA GLN A 469 10.80 -15.32 10.80
C GLN A 469 11.34 -16.57 10.09
N TRP A 470 10.61 -17.68 10.24
CA TRP A 470 10.86 -18.96 9.55
C TRP A 470 9.75 -19.24 8.57
N PHE A 471 10.10 -19.25 7.28
CA PHE A 471 9.21 -19.64 6.20
C PHE A 471 9.43 -21.12 5.87
N ASP A 472 8.37 -21.91 5.85
CA ASP A 472 8.44 -23.35 5.62
C ASP A 472 8.70 -23.70 4.15
N LEU A 473 8.01 -23.02 3.22
CA LEU A 473 8.13 -23.26 1.78
C LEU A 473 9.09 -22.27 1.11
N ASN A 474 9.04 -21.00 1.46
CA ASN A 474 9.90 -19.95 0.93
C ASN A 474 11.06 -19.67 1.89
N SER A 475 11.85 -20.69 2.21
CA SER A 475 12.91 -20.59 3.23
C SER A 475 14.01 -19.57 2.90
N ASP A 476 14.07 -19.06 1.66
CA ASP A 476 14.97 -17.97 1.27
C ASP A 476 14.55 -16.63 1.88
N PHE A 477 13.30 -16.52 2.31
CA PHE A 477 12.77 -15.37 3.05
C PHE A 477 13.03 -15.41 4.56
N ASN A 478 13.61 -16.50 5.10
CA ASN A 478 13.99 -16.55 6.52
C ASN A 478 14.87 -15.36 6.86
N ARG A 479 14.45 -14.58 7.86
CA ARG A 479 15.09 -13.29 8.16
C ARG A 479 15.10 -12.97 9.64
N PHE A 480 16.07 -12.14 10.01
CA PHE A 480 16.15 -11.47 11.31
C PHE A 480 15.79 -10.00 11.12
N ASP A 481 14.89 -9.51 11.94
CA ASP A 481 14.37 -8.16 11.87
C ASP A 481 14.58 -7.40 13.18
N LEU A 482 14.90 -6.11 13.07
CA LEU A 482 14.92 -5.14 14.16
C LEU A 482 14.02 -3.95 13.78
N GLY A 483 13.28 -3.42 14.72
CA GLY A 483 12.37 -2.29 14.47
C GLY A 483 12.32 -1.28 15.61
N LEU A 484 11.98 -0.07 15.27
CA LEU A 484 11.57 1.00 16.16
C LEU A 484 10.22 1.52 15.68
N GLY A 485 9.24 1.49 16.57
CA GLY A 485 7.92 2.08 16.32
C GLY A 485 7.61 3.15 17.36
N LEU A 486 6.88 4.17 16.95
CA LEU A 486 6.42 5.23 17.84
C LEU A 486 5.04 5.76 17.43
N ASN A 487 4.31 6.33 18.40
CA ASN A 487 3.12 7.15 18.18
C ASN A 487 3.07 8.33 19.15
N PHE A 488 2.33 9.36 18.83
CA PHE A 488 2.17 10.56 19.67
C PHE A 488 0.81 11.23 19.47
#